data_44044c37833d3fad8408bd8efca7a27d
#
_entry.id   44044c37833d3fad8408bd8efca7a27d
#
_cell.length_a   1.000
_cell.length_b   1.000
_cell.length_c   1.000
_cell.angle_alpha   90.00
_cell.angle_beta   90.00
_cell.angle_gamma   90.00
#
_symmetry.space_group_name_H-M   'P 1'
#
loop_
_entity.id
_entity.type
_entity.pdbx_description
1 polymer ?
#
loop_
_entity_poly.entity_id
_entity_poly.type
_entity_poly.pdbx_seq_one_letter_code
_entity_poly.pdbx_strand_id
1 'polypeptide(L)'
;EATADEPVEFEITTFGSGEWAPIYDVYLTRQGGAALTIKRGVMIAQASGEDWRGVDLTISTAQPGQRSDPQRPWPDHRSIISKEELEKYRAGLDGTGGMAEPVSEAVVVEAKSMGYTLNYQGSTVTYHFPRRVDLRSGAETLRLPLGEMVLAPEISAVAVPKYEQTAFLQAEFKNDSSEIILPGP
;
A
#
# COMPACT_ATOMS: atom_id res chain seq x y z
N GLU A 1 11.49 -36.55 28.94
CA GLU A 1 12.91 -36.88 28.87
C GLU A 1 13.22 -37.26 27.43
N ALA A 2 13.92 -36.40 26.68
CA ALA A 2 14.41 -36.74 25.36
C ALA A 2 15.67 -37.57 25.52
N THR A 3 15.70 -38.72 24.89
CA THR A 3 16.90 -39.57 24.79
C THR A 3 17.87 -38.90 23.81
N ALA A 4 19.14 -38.76 24.15
CA ALA A 4 20.17 -37.90 23.55
C ALA A 4 20.52 -38.16 22.08
N ASP A 5 19.85 -39.04 21.35
CA ASP A 5 20.20 -39.46 19.99
C ASP A 5 19.07 -39.26 18.94
N GLU A 6 17.95 -38.61 19.30
CA GLU A 6 16.91 -38.32 18.31
C GLU A 6 17.01 -36.85 17.87
N PRO A 7 16.92 -36.56 16.53
CA PRO A 7 16.87 -35.17 16.05
C PRO A 7 15.60 -34.53 16.56
N VAL A 8 15.75 -33.36 17.21
CA VAL A 8 14.63 -32.56 17.70
C VAL A 8 14.48 -31.34 16.78
N GLU A 9 13.29 -31.19 16.23
CA GLU A 9 12.91 -29.98 15.41
C GLU A 9 12.34 -28.91 16.33
N PHE A 10 12.87 -27.72 16.21
CA PHE A 10 12.37 -26.54 16.94
C PHE A 10 11.79 -25.55 15.95
N GLU A 11 10.57 -25.09 16.21
CA GLU A 11 9.96 -23.96 15.53
C GLU A 11 10.09 -22.70 16.41
N ILE A 12 10.65 -21.63 15.83
CA ILE A 12 10.81 -20.35 16.50
C ILE A 12 9.98 -19.32 15.77
N THR A 13 9.01 -18.72 16.46
CA THR A 13 8.22 -17.61 15.94
C THR A 13 8.77 -16.31 16.46
N THR A 14 9.11 -15.39 15.55
CA THR A 14 9.58 -14.03 15.88
C THR A 14 8.65 -12.99 15.27
N PHE A 15 8.63 -11.81 15.86
CA PHE A 15 7.87 -10.66 15.36
C PHE A 15 8.84 -9.57 14.95
N GLY A 16 8.65 -9.00 13.78
CA GLY A 16 9.48 -7.94 13.23
C GLY A 16 8.66 -6.88 12.54
N SER A 17 9.28 -5.73 12.25
CA SER A 17 8.67 -4.65 11.50
C SER A 17 8.69 -4.99 10.01
N GLY A 18 7.52 -4.96 9.38
CA GLY A 18 7.34 -5.13 7.95
C GLY A 18 6.09 -4.41 7.48
N GLU A 19 6.13 -3.89 6.27
CA GLU A 19 5.03 -3.19 5.64
C GLU A 19 4.87 -3.60 4.19
N TRP A 20 3.70 -3.45 3.67
CA TRP A 20 3.44 -3.62 2.25
C TRP A 20 2.32 -2.68 1.78
N ALA A 21 2.37 -2.32 0.50
CA ALA A 21 1.35 -1.50 -0.15
C ALA A 21 1.08 -2.00 -1.56
N PRO A 22 -0.18 -1.99 -2.03
CA PRO A 22 -0.49 -2.25 -3.42
C PRO A 22 -0.01 -1.08 -4.29
N ILE A 23 0.42 -1.39 -5.50
CA ILE A 23 0.84 -0.42 -6.52
C ILE A 23 0.19 -0.75 -7.86
N TYR A 24 -0.06 0.30 -8.65
CA TYR A 24 -0.75 0.19 -9.91
C TYR A 24 -0.05 1.01 -11.01
N ASP A 25 0.28 0.34 -12.14
CA ASP A 25 0.67 1.03 -13.36
C ASP A 25 -0.52 1.01 -14.32
N VAL A 26 -1.03 2.18 -14.66
CA VAL A 26 -2.24 2.32 -15.46
C VAL A 26 -1.91 2.85 -16.86
N TYR A 27 -2.31 2.12 -17.88
CA TYR A 27 -2.08 2.45 -19.28
C TYR A 27 -3.40 2.59 -20.01
N LEU A 28 -3.63 3.76 -20.62
CA LEU A 28 -4.81 4.04 -21.43
C LEU A 28 -4.43 3.99 -22.93
N THR A 29 -4.95 3.00 -23.66
CA THR A 29 -4.81 2.89 -25.11
C THR A 29 -6.09 3.38 -25.78
N ARG A 30 -5.95 4.27 -26.79
CA ARG A 30 -7.07 4.86 -27.54
C ARG A 30 -7.14 4.42 -29.00
N GLN A 31 -6.05 3.85 -29.54
CA GLN A 31 -5.98 3.38 -30.92
C GLN A 31 -6.56 1.96 -31.03
N GLY A 32 -7.50 1.75 -31.93
CA GLY A 32 -8.12 0.42 -32.13
C GLY A 32 -9.24 0.07 -31.16
N GLY A 33 -9.70 1.03 -30.36
CA GLY A 33 -10.67 0.87 -29.28
C GLY A 33 -10.08 1.31 -27.94
N ALA A 34 -10.91 1.90 -27.09
CA ALA A 34 -10.45 2.30 -25.78
C ALA A 34 -10.21 1.08 -24.89
N ALA A 35 -8.99 0.92 -24.39
CA ALA A 35 -8.63 -0.13 -23.45
C ALA A 35 -7.81 0.46 -22.28
N LEU A 36 -8.17 0.09 -21.07
CA LEU A 36 -7.46 0.43 -19.85
C LEU A 36 -6.76 -0.81 -19.34
N THR A 37 -5.42 -0.79 -19.36
CA THR A 37 -4.60 -1.87 -18.82
C THR A 37 -4.07 -1.44 -17.46
N ILE A 38 -4.39 -2.19 -16.42
CA ILE A 38 -3.92 -1.98 -15.05
C ILE A 38 -2.98 -3.11 -14.67
N LYS A 39 -1.69 -2.83 -14.57
CA LYS A 39 -0.71 -3.76 -14.02
C LYS A 39 -0.66 -3.56 -12.51
N ARG A 40 -0.92 -4.63 -11.79
CA ARG A 40 -1.00 -4.62 -10.33
C ARG A 40 0.23 -5.26 -9.73
N GLY A 41 0.65 -4.73 -8.61
CA GLY A 41 1.75 -5.28 -7.85
C GLY A 41 1.62 -4.91 -6.37
N VAL A 42 2.56 -5.41 -5.59
CA VAL A 42 2.75 -5.00 -4.20
C VAL A 42 4.21 -4.61 -3.99
N MET A 43 4.39 -3.57 -3.21
CA MET A 43 5.68 -3.15 -2.68
C MET A 43 5.78 -3.65 -1.26
N ILE A 44 6.91 -4.28 -0.91
CA ILE A 44 7.15 -4.88 0.41
C ILE A 44 8.47 -4.37 0.93
N ALA A 45 8.47 -3.86 2.15
CA ALA A 45 9.67 -3.47 2.89
C ALA A 45 9.67 -4.12 4.26
N GLN A 46 10.85 -4.38 4.81
CA GLN A 46 11.00 -4.92 6.14
C GLN A 46 12.19 -4.28 6.87
N ALA A 47 12.05 -4.11 8.17
CA ALA A 47 13.08 -3.59 9.06
C ALA A 47 13.16 -4.45 10.34
N SER A 48 13.14 -5.78 10.15
CA SER A 48 13.17 -6.74 11.27
C SER A 48 14.55 -6.88 11.91
N GLY A 49 15.60 -6.37 11.25
CA GLY A 49 17.00 -6.54 11.66
C GLY A 49 17.65 -7.78 11.06
N GLU A 50 16.89 -8.65 10.39
CA GLU A 50 17.39 -9.86 9.75
C GLU A 50 17.02 -9.88 8.26
N ASP A 51 17.95 -10.33 7.42
CA ASP A 51 17.70 -10.55 6.00
C ASP A 51 16.80 -11.76 5.80
N TRP A 52 15.71 -11.60 5.06
CA TRP A 52 14.90 -12.71 4.61
C TRP A 52 15.58 -13.37 3.41
N ARG A 53 15.86 -14.65 3.49
CA ARG A 53 16.51 -15.43 2.42
C ARG A 53 15.71 -16.67 2.13
N GLY A 54 15.20 -16.79 0.90
CA GLY A 54 14.41 -17.94 0.48
C GLY A 54 13.19 -18.19 1.34
N VAL A 55 12.49 -17.11 1.77
CA VAL A 55 11.31 -17.22 2.64
C VAL A 55 10.04 -17.44 1.84
N ASP A 56 9.10 -18.19 2.41
CA ASP A 56 7.74 -18.29 1.91
C ASP A 56 6.96 -17.07 2.38
N LEU A 57 6.45 -16.28 1.42
CA LEU A 57 5.81 -15.00 1.72
C LEU A 57 4.29 -15.11 1.62
N THR A 58 3.64 -14.64 2.66
CA THR A 58 2.20 -14.43 2.67
C THR A 58 1.93 -13.01 3.20
N ILE A 59 1.15 -12.23 2.47
CA ILE A 59 0.71 -10.90 2.89
C ILE A 59 -0.81 -10.88 3.08
N SER A 60 -1.28 -10.06 4.00
CA SER A 60 -2.70 -9.98 4.34
C SER A 60 -3.12 -8.54 4.54
N THR A 61 -4.37 -8.22 4.14
CA THR A 61 -5.03 -6.95 4.45
C THR A 61 -5.60 -6.91 5.87
N ALA A 62 -5.47 -7.99 6.64
CA ALA A 62 -5.88 -8.01 8.04
C ALA A 62 -5.09 -6.97 8.85
N GLN A 63 -5.80 -6.18 9.62
CA GLN A 63 -5.23 -5.18 10.53
C GLN A 63 -5.64 -5.51 11.97
N PRO A 64 -4.99 -6.47 12.61
CA PRO A 64 -5.38 -6.96 13.93
C PRO A 64 -5.30 -5.89 15.04
N GLY A 65 -4.57 -4.80 14.79
CA GLY A 65 -4.48 -3.65 15.70
C GLY A 65 -5.53 -2.55 15.47
N GLN A 66 -6.38 -2.68 14.44
CA GLN A 66 -7.46 -1.70 14.21
C GLN A 66 -8.55 -1.82 15.27
N ARG A 67 -9.04 -0.65 15.71
CA ARG A 67 -10.20 -0.60 16.62
C ARG A 67 -11.41 -1.21 15.92
N SER A 68 -12.04 -2.17 16.57
CA SER A 68 -13.31 -2.75 16.14
C SER A 68 -14.52 -1.90 16.52
N ASP A 69 -14.33 -0.93 17.45
CA ASP A 69 -15.39 -0.05 17.92
C ASP A 69 -15.34 1.31 17.22
N PRO A 70 -16.49 1.90 16.85
CA PRO A 70 -16.54 3.23 16.32
C PRO A 70 -16.05 4.25 17.36
N GLN A 71 -15.36 5.28 16.89
CA GLN A 71 -14.94 6.38 17.76
C GLN A 71 -16.19 7.04 18.34
N ARG A 72 -16.23 7.18 19.67
CA ARG A 72 -17.33 7.90 20.33
C ARG A 72 -17.34 9.34 19.82
N PRO A 73 -18.53 9.87 19.46
CA PRO A 73 -18.63 11.25 19.03
C PRO A 73 -18.14 12.16 20.17
N TRP A 74 -17.18 13.01 19.82
CA TRP A 74 -16.65 14.02 20.73
C TRP A 74 -17.33 15.34 20.40
N PRO A 75 -17.81 16.12 21.38
CA PRO A 75 -18.40 17.43 21.10
C PRO A 75 -17.33 18.36 20.51
N ASP A 76 -17.67 18.99 19.39
CA ASP A 76 -16.82 20.00 18.76
C ASP A 76 -16.94 21.31 19.56
N HIS A 77 -16.01 21.49 20.49
CA HIS A 77 -15.93 22.72 21.30
C HIS A 77 -15.34 23.82 20.45
N ARG A 78 -16.18 24.72 19.96
CA ARG A 78 -15.75 25.95 19.28
C ARG A 78 -15.60 27.06 20.32
N SER A 79 -14.40 27.57 20.49
CA SER A 79 -14.11 28.76 21.26
C SER A 79 -13.94 29.96 20.35
N ILE A 80 -14.48 31.10 20.74
CA ILE A 80 -14.21 32.39 20.09
C ILE A 80 -12.95 32.95 20.74
N ILE A 81 -11.87 33.00 19.98
CA ILE A 81 -10.61 33.60 20.42
C ILE A 81 -10.49 35.03 19.85
N SER A 82 -9.88 35.94 20.63
CA SER A 82 -9.60 37.30 20.16
C SER A 82 -8.55 37.30 19.04
N LYS A 83 -8.52 38.38 18.24
CA LYS A 83 -7.49 38.52 17.18
C LYS A 83 -6.07 38.45 17.74
N GLU A 84 -5.84 39.00 18.92
CA GLU A 84 -4.53 39.02 19.62
C GLU A 84 -4.10 37.67 20.07
N GLU A 85 -5.03 36.83 20.53
CA GLU A 85 -4.75 35.44 20.91
C GLU A 85 -4.46 34.57 19.67
N LEU A 86 -5.14 34.83 18.54
CA LEU A 86 -4.89 34.13 17.29
C LEU A 86 -3.49 34.45 16.72
N GLU A 87 -3.05 35.71 16.85
CA GLU A 87 -1.70 36.11 16.42
C GLU A 87 -0.61 35.47 17.29
N LYS A 88 -0.82 35.38 18.59
CA LYS A 88 0.09 34.66 19.50
C LYS A 88 0.18 33.17 19.19
N TYR A 89 -0.97 32.55 18.87
CA TYR A 89 -1.01 31.13 18.49
C TYR A 89 -0.27 30.87 17.18
N ARG A 90 -0.43 31.74 16.17
CA ARG A 90 0.29 31.66 14.89
C ARG A 90 1.79 31.87 15.05
N ALA A 91 2.21 32.84 15.85
CA ALA A 91 3.62 33.08 16.13
C ALA A 91 4.31 31.90 16.86
N GLY A 92 3.54 31.11 17.61
CA GLY A 92 4.03 29.88 18.26
C GLY A 92 4.19 28.68 17.32
N LEU A 93 3.45 28.66 16.18
CA LEU A 93 3.51 27.60 15.18
C LEU A 93 4.67 27.76 14.19
N ASP A 94 5.13 28.98 13.95
CA ASP A 94 6.25 29.28 13.03
C ASP A 94 7.62 28.75 13.55
N GLY A 95 7.68 28.28 14.80
CA GLY A 95 8.92 27.76 15.42
C GLY A 95 9.16 26.25 15.26
N THR A 96 8.19 25.49 14.75
CA THR A 96 8.29 24.02 14.58
C THR A 96 8.23 23.59 13.11
N GLY A 97 8.99 24.26 12.26
CA GLY A 97 9.31 23.76 10.92
C GLY A 97 10.20 22.53 11.03
N GLY A 98 9.61 21.36 11.25
CA GLY A 98 10.32 20.09 11.12
C GLY A 98 10.84 19.97 9.71
N MET A 99 12.16 19.98 9.54
CA MET A 99 12.82 19.62 8.30
C MET A 99 12.43 18.17 8.01
N ALA A 100 11.71 17.96 6.91
CA ALA A 100 11.54 16.63 6.35
C ALA A 100 12.95 16.12 6.01
N GLU A 101 13.38 15.06 6.66
CA GLU A 101 14.60 14.36 6.27
C GLU A 101 14.42 13.85 4.83
N PRO A 102 15.47 13.95 3.98
CA PRO A 102 15.39 13.41 2.63
C PRO A 102 15.17 11.90 2.74
N VAL A 103 14.07 11.45 2.18
CA VAL A 103 13.77 10.02 2.02
C VAL A 103 14.90 9.43 1.21
N SER A 104 15.70 8.57 1.81
CA SER A 104 16.70 7.77 1.11
C SER A 104 15.99 7.01 -0.01
N GLU A 105 16.46 7.16 -1.25
CA GLU A 105 15.93 6.40 -2.38
C GLU A 105 16.11 4.91 -2.07
N ALA A 106 15.01 4.25 -1.71
CA ALA A 106 15.00 2.81 -1.50
C ALA A 106 15.27 2.13 -2.84
N VAL A 107 16.23 1.22 -2.87
CA VAL A 107 16.52 0.41 -4.05
C VAL A 107 15.32 -0.52 -4.29
N VAL A 108 14.61 -0.31 -5.40
CA VAL A 108 13.49 -1.14 -5.81
C VAL A 108 14.00 -2.35 -6.59
N VAL A 109 13.78 -3.53 -6.06
CA VAL A 109 14.10 -4.80 -6.73
C VAL A 109 12.82 -5.34 -7.36
N GLU A 110 12.79 -5.44 -8.69
CA GLU A 110 11.67 -6.04 -9.42
C GLU A 110 11.87 -7.57 -9.53
N ALA A 111 10.90 -8.33 -9.02
CA ALA A 111 10.84 -9.76 -9.24
C ALA A 111 10.12 -10.09 -10.55
N LYS A 112 10.61 -11.11 -11.28
CA LYS A 112 9.91 -11.65 -12.46
C LYS A 112 8.55 -12.22 -12.05
N SER A 113 7.57 -12.16 -12.98
CA SER A 113 6.19 -12.58 -12.75
C SER A 113 6.09 -13.85 -11.89
N MET A 114 5.49 -13.70 -10.73
CA MET A 114 5.16 -14.79 -9.82
C MET A 114 3.65 -15.00 -9.82
N GLY A 115 3.21 -16.24 -9.95
CA GLY A 115 1.83 -16.57 -9.62
C GLY A 115 1.59 -16.31 -8.13
N TYR A 116 0.35 -16.06 -7.74
CA TYR A 116 -0.05 -15.98 -6.34
C TYR A 116 -1.38 -16.70 -6.15
N THR A 117 -1.66 -17.12 -4.92
CA THR A 117 -2.95 -17.68 -4.54
C THR A 117 -3.69 -16.68 -3.67
N LEU A 118 -4.94 -16.38 -4.05
CA LEU A 118 -5.85 -15.51 -3.32
C LEU A 118 -6.72 -16.32 -2.38
N ASN A 119 -6.82 -15.86 -1.14
CA ASN A 119 -7.77 -16.39 -0.17
C ASN A 119 -8.56 -15.24 0.45
N TYR A 120 -9.89 -15.39 0.48
CA TYR A 120 -10.83 -14.41 1.05
C TYR A 120 -11.41 -14.95 2.36
N GLN A 121 -11.29 -14.18 3.44
CA GLN A 121 -11.96 -14.43 4.72
C GLN A 121 -12.73 -13.17 5.12
N GLY A 122 -14.01 -13.12 4.76
CA GLY A 122 -14.82 -11.92 4.94
C GLY A 122 -14.29 -10.75 4.13
N SER A 123 -13.90 -9.66 4.80
CA SER A 123 -13.26 -8.47 4.18
C SER A 123 -11.73 -8.56 4.07
N THR A 124 -11.13 -9.62 4.60
CA THR A 124 -9.68 -9.83 4.57
C THR A 124 -9.26 -10.58 3.32
N VAL A 125 -8.26 -10.06 2.64
CA VAL A 125 -7.61 -10.69 1.48
C VAL A 125 -6.23 -11.12 1.87
N THR A 126 -5.87 -12.36 1.53
CA THR A 126 -4.54 -12.92 1.76
C THR A 126 -3.94 -13.34 0.42
N TYR A 127 -2.71 -12.90 0.16
CA TYR A 127 -1.93 -13.27 -1.02
C TYR A 127 -0.79 -14.18 -0.59
N HIS A 128 -0.76 -15.39 -1.09
CA HIS A 128 0.33 -16.33 -0.89
C HIS A 128 1.17 -16.42 -2.16
N PHE A 129 2.47 -16.22 -2.04
CA PHE A 129 3.42 -16.29 -3.15
C PHE A 129 4.13 -17.63 -3.15
N PRO A 130 3.96 -18.48 -4.19
CA PRO A 130 4.50 -19.82 -4.21
C PRO A 130 6.02 -19.86 -4.42
N ARG A 131 6.62 -18.76 -4.85
CA ARG A 131 8.05 -18.64 -5.02
C ARG A 131 8.67 -17.96 -3.81
N ARG A 132 9.73 -18.56 -3.29
CA ARG A 132 10.52 -17.99 -2.22
C ARG A 132 11.13 -16.66 -2.59
N VAL A 133 11.18 -15.74 -1.65
CA VAL A 133 11.66 -14.38 -1.83
C VAL A 133 12.86 -14.09 -0.94
N ASP A 134 13.73 -13.20 -1.43
CA ASP A 134 14.84 -12.63 -0.69
C ASP A 134 14.58 -11.14 -0.49
N LEU A 135 14.76 -10.63 0.72
CA LEU A 135 14.58 -9.21 1.03
C LEU A 135 15.47 -8.80 2.19
N ARG A 136 16.35 -7.84 1.95
CA ARG A 136 17.27 -7.31 2.96
C ARG A 136 16.55 -6.37 3.92
N SER A 137 16.97 -6.44 5.19
CA SER A 137 16.43 -5.58 6.23
C SER A 137 16.86 -4.13 6.05
N GLY A 138 15.88 -3.21 5.99
CA GLY A 138 16.08 -1.76 5.98
C GLY A 138 16.73 -1.16 4.73
N ALA A 139 17.09 -1.97 3.73
CA ALA A 139 17.86 -1.50 2.59
C ALA A 139 17.16 -1.65 1.24
N GLU A 140 16.14 -2.49 1.14
CA GLU A 140 15.50 -2.84 -0.13
C GLU A 140 13.98 -2.82 0.00
N THR A 141 13.34 -2.49 -1.12
CA THR A 141 11.90 -2.66 -1.30
C THR A 141 11.69 -3.67 -2.42
N LEU A 142 10.96 -4.73 -2.14
CA LEU A 142 10.65 -5.77 -3.10
C LEU A 142 9.34 -5.46 -3.81
N ARG A 143 9.37 -5.42 -5.14
CA ARG A 143 8.17 -5.32 -5.97
C ARG A 143 7.76 -6.68 -6.49
N LEU A 144 6.56 -7.15 -6.13
CA LEU A 144 5.98 -8.41 -6.60
C LEU A 144 4.76 -8.12 -7.49
N PRO A 145 4.71 -8.66 -8.73
CA PRO A 145 3.56 -8.48 -9.60
C PRO A 145 2.38 -9.35 -9.14
N LEU A 146 1.18 -8.76 -9.15
CA LEU A 146 -0.12 -9.41 -8.92
C LEU A 146 -0.90 -9.66 -10.22
N GLY A 147 -0.29 -9.41 -11.38
CA GLY A 147 -0.94 -9.63 -12.67
C GLY A 147 -1.49 -8.35 -13.30
N GLU A 148 -2.25 -8.54 -14.36
CA GLU A 148 -2.73 -7.49 -15.25
C GLU A 148 -4.23 -7.64 -15.46
N MET A 149 -4.95 -6.50 -15.47
CA MET A 149 -6.36 -6.41 -15.81
C MET A 149 -6.52 -5.54 -17.05
N VAL A 150 -7.31 -6.01 -18.01
CA VAL A 150 -7.68 -5.23 -19.19
C VAL A 150 -9.17 -4.93 -19.10
N LEU A 151 -9.51 -3.65 -19.07
CA LEU A 151 -10.86 -3.16 -18.87
C LEU A 151 -11.27 -2.26 -20.05
N ALA A 152 -12.56 -2.17 -20.32
CA ALA A 152 -13.13 -1.26 -21.30
C ALA A 152 -13.61 0.02 -20.57
N PRO A 153 -12.89 1.15 -20.71
CA PRO A 153 -13.28 2.40 -20.05
C PRO A 153 -14.23 3.22 -20.94
N GLU A 154 -15.07 4.00 -20.31
CA GLU A 154 -15.73 5.15 -20.92
C GLU A 154 -14.82 6.37 -20.79
N ILE A 155 -14.45 6.98 -21.93
CA ILE A 155 -13.54 8.13 -21.95
C ILE A 155 -14.35 9.40 -22.11
N SER A 156 -14.15 10.35 -21.20
CA SER A 156 -14.69 11.70 -21.27
C SER A 156 -13.59 12.74 -21.11
N ALA A 157 -13.89 13.98 -21.49
CA ALA A 157 -13.01 15.12 -21.23
C ALA A 157 -13.71 16.08 -20.28
N VAL A 158 -13.06 16.39 -19.17
CA VAL A 158 -13.57 17.34 -18.16
C VAL A 158 -12.74 18.60 -18.19
N ALA A 159 -13.41 19.75 -18.30
CA ALA A 159 -12.78 21.06 -18.25
C ALA A 159 -13.59 21.99 -17.33
N VAL A 160 -12.88 22.79 -16.55
CA VAL A 160 -13.49 23.84 -15.73
C VAL A 160 -12.86 25.20 -16.11
N PRO A 161 -13.29 25.83 -17.24
CA PRO A 161 -12.61 26.98 -17.83
C PRO A 161 -12.49 28.20 -16.90
N LYS A 162 -13.32 28.25 -15.87
CA LYS A 162 -13.28 29.31 -14.85
C LYS A 162 -12.02 29.28 -14.00
N TYR A 163 -11.46 28.07 -13.79
CA TYR A 163 -10.33 27.87 -12.88
C TYR A 163 -9.06 27.44 -13.61
N GLU A 164 -9.21 26.71 -14.73
CA GLU A 164 -8.08 26.15 -15.47
C GLU A 164 -8.32 26.23 -16.98
N GLN A 165 -7.24 26.46 -17.73
CA GLN A 165 -7.28 26.47 -19.20
C GLN A 165 -7.05 25.08 -19.82
N THR A 166 -6.96 24.04 -19.00
CA THR A 166 -6.64 22.68 -19.39
C THR A 166 -7.87 21.79 -19.29
N ALA A 167 -8.05 20.90 -20.25
CA ALA A 167 -9.02 19.80 -20.20
C ALA A 167 -8.30 18.52 -19.79
N PHE A 168 -8.89 17.78 -18.85
CA PHE A 168 -8.39 16.50 -18.37
C PHE A 168 -9.17 15.36 -18.99
N LEU A 169 -8.46 14.32 -19.42
CA LEU A 169 -9.08 13.07 -19.82
C LEU A 169 -9.44 12.26 -18.59
N GLN A 170 -10.70 11.85 -18.52
CA GLN A 170 -11.22 10.97 -17.49
C GLN A 170 -11.60 9.63 -18.13
N ALA A 171 -11.17 8.54 -17.52
CA ALA A 171 -11.56 7.20 -17.89
C ALA A 171 -12.34 6.57 -16.73
N GLU A 172 -13.63 6.31 -16.96
CA GLU A 172 -14.47 5.59 -16.02
C GLU A 172 -14.54 4.12 -16.42
N PHE A 173 -14.41 3.23 -15.44
CA PHE A 173 -14.52 1.80 -15.69
C PHE A 173 -15.22 1.11 -14.53
N LYS A 174 -15.83 -0.03 -14.84
CA LYS A 174 -16.39 -0.92 -13.85
C LYS A 174 -15.47 -2.11 -13.64
N ASN A 175 -15.17 -2.41 -12.38
CA ASN A 175 -14.46 -3.64 -12.04
C ASN A 175 -15.40 -4.82 -12.10
N ASP A 176 -15.45 -5.51 -13.23
CA ASP A 176 -16.23 -6.73 -13.44
C ASP A 176 -15.40 -8.01 -13.14
N SER A 177 -14.17 -7.85 -12.67
CA SER A 177 -13.31 -8.98 -12.27
C SER A 177 -13.68 -9.50 -10.89
N SER A 178 -13.26 -10.73 -10.58
CA SER A 178 -13.39 -11.31 -9.25
C SER A 178 -12.37 -10.75 -8.24
N GLU A 179 -11.50 -9.84 -8.68
CA GLU A 179 -10.40 -9.34 -7.86
C GLU A 179 -10.68 -7.95 -7.31
N ILE A 180 -10.27 -7.73 -6.08
CA ILE A 180 -10.42 -6.45 -5.40
C ILE A 180 -9.29 -5.51 -5.81
N ILE A 181 -9.64 -4.25 -6.11
CA ILE A 181 -8.67 -3.16 -6.24
C ILE A 181 -8.53 -2.54 -4.86
N LEU A 182 -7.38 -2.74 -4.22
CA LEU A 182 -7.07 -2.18 -2.92
C LEU A 182 -6.70 -0.69 -3.06
N PRO A 183 -6.91 0.14 -2.02
CA PRO A 183 -6.43 1.51 -2.03
C PRO A 183 -4.89 1.54 -2.06
N GLY A 184 -4.33 2.29 -2.98
CA GLY A 184 -2.88 2.42 -3.17
C GLY A 184 -2.55 3.49 -4.20
N PRO A 185 -1.29 3.92 -4.30
CA PRO A 185 -0.81 4.86 -5.31
C PRO A 185 -0.79 4.24 -6.70
#